data_8a9559719fc45a56441af1c0217ebc0b
#
_entry.id   8a9559719fc45a56441af1c0217ebc0b
#
_cell.length_a   1.000
_cell.length_b   1.000
_cell.length_c   1.000
_cell.angle_alpha   90.00
_cell.angle_beta   90.00
_cell.angle_gamma   90.00
#
_symmetry.space_group_name_H-M   'P 1'
#
loop_
_entity.id
_entity.type
_entity.pdbx_description
1 polymer ?
#
loop_
_entity_poly.entity_id
_entity_poly.type
_entity_poly.pdbx_seq_one_letter_code
_entity_poly.pdbx_strand_id
1 'polypeptide(L)'
;MLKQLYIKNFTLIDELDITFENGFSVVTGETGAGKSIILGAIALLLGQRADSKLIKKDAERCVIEAHFDIDNYNIQTLFEENDIDYDAEDCILRREITASGKSRAFVNDTPVALTTIKTLGQTLIDIHSQHLNL
;
A
#
# COMPACT_ATOMS: atom_id res chain seq x y z
N MET A 1 10.44 -3.12 -5.33
CA MET A 1 9.78 -2.25 -6.32
C MET A 1 8.29 -2.52 -6.39
N LEU A 2 7.49 -1.48 -6.43
CA LEU A 2 6.03 -1.61 -6.53
C LEU A 2 5.64 -2.20 -7.89
N LYS A 3 4.90 -3.30 -7.86
CA LYS A 3 4.44 -4.02 -9.07
C LYS A 3 2.98 -3.76 -9.38
N GLN A 4 2.15 -3.69 -8.35
CA GLN A 4 0.71 -3.62 -8.53
C GLN A 4 0.07 -2.87 -7.36
N LEU A 5 -0.95 -2.08 -7.65
CA LEU A 5 -1.74 -1.38 -6.65
C LEU A 5 -3.21 -1.64 -6.92
N TYR A 6 -3.91 -2.16 -5.92
CA TYR A 6 -5.34 -2.41 -5.98
C TYR A 6 -6.04 -1.52 -4.97
N ILE A 7 -7.07 -0.81 -5.42
CA ILE A 7 -7.86 0.11 -4.59
C ILE A 7 -9.33 -0.20 -4.79
N LYS A 8 -10.06 -0.36 -3.69
CA LYS A 8 -11.51 -0.59 -3.75
C LYS A 8 -12.23 0.33 -2.77
N ASN A 9 -13.27 0.99 -3.25
CA ASN A 9 -14.16 1.85 -2.45
C ASN A 9 -13.43 2.96 -1.72
N PHE A 10 -12.48 3.60 -2.40
CA PHE A 10 -11.72 4.71 -1.85
C PHE A 10 -12.18 6.01 -2.49
N THR A 11 -12.71 6.93 -1.71
CA THR A 11 -13.28 8.21 -2.14
C THR A 11 -14.29 8.01 -3.27
N LEU A 12 -13.99 8.44 -4.49
CA LEU A 12 -14.88 8.29 -5.65
C LEU A 12 -14.59 7.02 -6.47
N ILE A 13 -13.57 6.27 -6.07
CA ILE A 13 -13.14 5.08 -6.81
C ILE A 13 -13.92 3.85 -6.35
N ASP A 14 -14.62 3.19 -7.27
CA ASP A 14 -15.23 1.89 -7.02
C ASP A 14 -14.15 0.82 -6.93
N GLU A 15 -13.35 0.73 -7.97
CA GLU A 15 -12.28 -0.26 -8.06
C GLU A 15 -11.22 0.22 -9.05
N LEU A 16 -9.96 0.05 -8.69
CA LEU A 16 -8.84 0.40 -9.54
C LEU A 16 -7.75 -0.64 -9.33
N ASP A 17 -7.26 -1.20 -10.42
CA ASP A 17 -6.17 -2.17 -10.40
C ASP A 17 -5.11 -1.70 -11.39
N ILE A 18 -3.94 -1.31 -10.87
CA ILE A 18 -2.85 -0.77 -11.68
C ILE A 18 -1.64 -1.69 -11.58
N THR A 19 -1.10 -2.07 -12.73
CA THR A 19 0.16 -2.79 -12.82
C THR A 19 1.24 -1.83 -13.26
N PHE A 20 2.37 -1.84 -12.57
CA PHE A 20 3.51 -0.97 -12.87
C PHE A 20 4.65 -1.79 -13.44
N GLU A 21 5.14 -1.41 -14.62
CA GLU A 21 6.28 -2.10 -15.23
C GLU A 21 7.61 -1.53 -14.74
N ASN A 22 7.65 -0.21 -14.52
CA ASN A 22 8.86 0.50 -14.12
C ASN A 22 8.62 1.38 -12.90
N GLY A 23 7.93 0.86 -11.90
CA GLY A 23 7.63 1.60 -10.69
C GLY A 23 6.59 2.69 -10.93
N PHE A 24 6.78 3.85 -10.32
CA PHE A 24 5.79 4.94 -10.38
C PHE A 24 5.80 5.74 -11.67
N SER A 25 6.64 5.39 -12.64
CA SER A 25 6.74 6.17 -13.88
C SER A 25 5.42 6.29 -14.63
N VAL A 26 4.55 5.29 -14.49
CA VAL A 26 3.24 5.29 -15.14
C VAL A 26 2.31 6.36 -14.57
N VAL A 27 2.47 6.68 -13.30
CA VAL A 27 1.59 7.61 -12.58
C VAL A 27 1.87 9.07 -12.97
N THR A 28 3.11 9.39 -13.34
CA THR A 28 3.54 10.77 -13.58
C THR A 28 2.89 11.43 -14.79
N GLY A 29 2.34 10.65 -15.70
CA GLY A 29 1.68 11.19 -16.90
C GLY A 29 0.19 11.42 -16.72
N GLU A 30 -0.38 11.08 -15.60
CA GLU A 30 -1.81 11.16 -15.35
C GLU A 30 -2.24 12.56 -14.92
N THR A 31 -3.55 12.81 -14.91
CA THR A 31 -4.09 14.08 -14.43
C THR A 31 -3.75 14.26 -12.95
N GLY A 32 -3.65 15.52 -12.51
CA GLY A 32 -3.36 15.82 -11.11
C GLY A 32 -4.33 15.19 -10.14
N ALA A 33 -5.62 15.11 -10.47
CA ALA A 33 -6.64 14.51 -9.63
C ALA A 33 -6.39 13.01 -9.42
N GLY A 34 -6.11 12.28 -10.50
CA GLY A 34 -5.82 10.85 -10.41
C GLY A 34 -4.57 10.58 -9.60
N LYS A 35 -3.54 11.38 -9.80
CA LYS A 35 -2.30 11.24 -9.05
C LYS A 35 -2.52 11.49 -7.56
N SER A 36 -3.29 12.50 -7.18
CA SER A 36 -3.58 12.80 -5.79
C SER A 36 -4.32 11.68 -5.09
N ILE A 37 -5.28 11.06 -5.78
CA ILE A 37 -6.05 9.95 -5.22
C ILE A 37 -5.15 8.74 -4.97
N ILE A 38 -4.30 8.41 -5.93
CA ILE A 38 -3.36 7.28 -5.81
C ILE A 38 -2.38 7.52 -4.67
N LEU A 39 -1.81 8.72 -4.57
CA LEU A 39 -0.90 9.06 -3.48
C LEU A 39 -1.58 9.02 -2.13
N GLY A 40 -2.85 9.44 -2.06
CA GLY A 40 -3.63 9.34 -0.83
C GLY A 40 -3.87 7.90 -0.41
N ALA A 41 -4.16 7.02 -1.36
CA ALA A 41 -4.33 5.60 -1.07
C ALA A 41 -3.03 4.96 -0.56
N ILE A 42 -1.91 5.30 -1.18
CA ILE A 42 -0.60 4.81 -0.75
C ILE A 42 -0.28 5.30 0.66
N ALA A 43 -0.59 6.55 0.98
CA ALA A 43 -0.37 7.09 2.32
C ALA A 43 -1.15 6.32 3.38
N LEU A 44 -2.39 5.96 3.10
CA LEU A 44 -3.19 5.12 4.00
C LEU A 44 -2.57 3.74 4.17
N LEU A 45 -2.13 3.15 3.08
CA LEU A 45 -1.48 1.83 3.10
C LEU A 45 -0.24 1.84 3.99
N LEU A 46 0.49 2.95 4.00
CA LEU A 46 1.72 3.11 4.78
C LEU A 46 1.48 3.52 6.24
N GLY A 47 0.25 3.39 6.71
CA GLY A 47 -0.05 3.55 8.13
C GLY A 47 -0.60 4.90 8.55
N GLN A 48 -0.93 5.77 7.61
CA GLN A 48 -1.55 7.04 7.95
C GLN A 48 -2.92 6.79 8.60
N ARG A 49 -3.31 7.69 9.51
CA ARG A 49 -4.58 7.55 10.21
C ARG A 49 -5.74 7.55 9.22
N ALA A 50 -6.64 6.59 9.39
CA ALA A 50 -7.82 6.47 8.54
C ALA A 50 -8.96 7.35 9.04
N ASP A 51 -9.67 7.96 8.08
CA ASP A 51 -10.89 8.70 8.32
C ASP A 51 -12.01 8.00 7.54
N SER A 52 -13.13 7.72 8.18
CA SER A 52 -14.26 7.04 7.53
C SER A 52 -14.78 7.81 6.32
N LYS A 53 -14.50 9.11 6.22
CA LYS A 53 -14.86 9.92 5.06
C LYS A 53 -14.11 9.52 3.79
N LEU A 54 -13.00 8.79 3.92
CA LEU A 54 -12.22 8.31 2.78
C LEU A 54 -12.85 7.09 2.13
N ILE A 55 -13.81 6.45 2.78
CA ILE A 55 -14.53 5.32 2.22
C ILE A 55 -15.58 5.84 1.26
N LYS A 56 -15.71 5.17 0.11
CA LYS A 56 -16.73 5.54 -0.86
C LYS A 56 -18.11 5.52 -0.20
N LYS A 57 -18.94 6.52 -0.52
CA LYS A 57 -20.30 6.64 0.01
C LYS A 57 -21.07 5.34 -0.23
N ASP A 58 -21.77 4.89 0.79
CA ASP A 58 -22.60 3.68 0.79
C ASP A 58 -21.80 2.37 0.71
N ALA A 59 -20.49 2.42 0.73
CA ALA A 59 -19.65 1.21 0.79
C ALA A 59 -19.42 0.81 2.25
N GLU A 60 -19.32 -0.49 2.49
CA GLU A 60 -19.06 -1.02 3.82
C GLU A 60 -17.58 -1.03 4.19
N ARG A 61 -16.71 -1.15 3.17
CA ARG A 61 -15.28 -1.35 3.37
C ARG A 61 -14.48 -0.75 2.23
N CYS A 62 -13.36 -0.15 2.61
CA CYS A 62 -12.33 0.28 1.68
C CYS A 62 -11.14 -0.66 1.81
N VAL A 63 -10.58 -1.11 0.70
CA VAL A 63 -9.39 -1.97 0.69
C VAL A 63 -8.33 -1.33 -0.20
N ILE A 64 -7.10 -1.27 0.31
CA ILE A 64 -5.93 -0.83 -0.46
C ILE A 64 -4.87 -1.91 -0.30
N GLU A 65 -4.38 -2.41 -1.42
CA GLU A 65 -3.40 -3.50 -1.43
C GLU A 65 -2.31 -3.18 -2.44
N ALA A 66 -1.06 -3.34 -2.03
CA ALA A 66 0.09 -3.12 -2.90
C ALA A 66 0.99 -4.36 -2.90
N HIS A 67 1.49 -4.70 -4.06
CA HIS A 67 2.41 -5.81 -4.28
C HIS A 67 3.78 -5.27 -4.63
N PHE A 68 4.80 -5.72 -3.90
CA PHE A 68 6.18 -5.29 -4.10
C PHE A 68 7.07 -6.47 -4.43
N ASP A 69 7.98 -6.25 -5.36
CA ASP A 69 9.10 -7.15 -5.60
C ASP A 69 10.28 -6.64 -4.76
N ILE A 70 10.73 -7.44 -3.82
CA ILE A 70 11.80 -7.07 -2.88
C ILE A 70 12.99 -8.01 -2.96
N ASP A 71 13.09 -8.79 -4.04
CA ASP A 71 14.09 -9.84 -4.21
C ASP A 71 15.53 -9.34 -4.07
N ASN A 72 15.82 -8.14 -4.53
CA ASN A 72 17.16 -7.59 -4.51
C ASN A 72 17.49 -6.76 -3.26
N TYR A 73 16.62 -6.80 -2.25
CA TYR A 73 16.78 -6.00 -1.05
C TYR A 73 16.99 -6.88 0.17
N ASN A 74 17.93 -6.50 1.00
CA ASN A 74 18.30 -7.29 2.17
C ASN A 74 17.45 -6.88 3.38
N ILE A 75 16.15 -7.18 3.34
CA ILE A 75 15.21 -6.82 4.39
C ILE A 75 14.52 -8.03 5.05
N GLN A 76 15.00 -9.23 4.79
CA GLN A 76 14.43 -10.44 5.35
C GLN A 76 14.39 -10.43 6.89
N THR A 77 15.42 -9.88 7.51
CA THR A 77 15.49 -9.79 8.97
C THR A 77 14.31 -9.03 9.57
N LEU A 78 13.86 -7.99 8.89
CA LEU A 78 12.71 -7.20 9.34
C LEU A 78 11.44 -8.06 9.43
N PHE A 79 11.26 -8.96 8.47
CA PHE A 79 10.14 -9.89 8.48
C PHE A 79 10.26 -10.91 9.61
N GLU A 80 11.45 -11.47 9.80
CA GLU A 80 11.71 -12.43 10.85
C GLU A 80 11.48 -11.85 12.24
N GLU A 81 11.92 -10.62 12.46
CA GLU A 81 11.74 -9.93 13.74
C GLU A 81 10.28 -9.67 14.08
N ASN A 82 9.40 -9.63 13.09
CA ASN A 82 7.97 -9.36 13.27
C ASN A 82 7.10 -10.60 13.04
N ASP A 83 7.70 -11.77 12.92
CA ASP A 83 7.01 -13.04 12.69
C ASP A 83 6.11 -13.00 11.44
N ILE A 84 6.61 -12.38 10.38
CA ILE A 84 5.90 -12.26 9.11
C ILE A 84 6.58 -13.17 8.07
N ASP A 85 5.79 -13.92 7.32
CA ASP A 85 6.32 -14.72 6.22
C ASP A 85 6.98 -13.83 5.20
N TYR A 86 8.16 -14.24 4.74
CA TYR A 86 8.93 -13.50 3.74
C TYR A 86 8.73 -14.10 2.36
N ASP A 87 8.26 -13.27 1.41
CA ASP A 87 8.15 -13.62 0.01
C ASP A 87 8.86 -12.53 -0.79
N ALA A 88 10.01 -12.86 -1.35
CA ALA A 88 10.85 -11.89 -2.06
C ALA A 88 10.21 -11.39 -3.36
N GLU A 89 9.43 -12.23 -4.01
CA GLU A 89 8.85 -11.90 -5.31
C GLU A 89 7.53 -11.16 -5.19
N ASP A 90 6.81 -11.35 -4.10
CA ASP A 90 5.48 -10.76 -3.93
C ASP A 90 5.22 -10.42 -2.47
N CYS A 91 5.76 -9.30 -2.02
CA CYS A 91 5.47 -8.78 -0.69
C CYS A 91 4.18 -7.96 -0.77
N ILE A 92 3.15 -8.38 -0.06
CA ILE A 92 1.83 -7.77 -0.11
C ILE A 92 1.57 -6.96 1.14
N LEU A 93 1.31 -5.66 0.97
CA LEU A 93 0.82 -4.80 2.04
C LEU A 93 -0.67 -4.55 1.77
N ARG A 94 -1.51 -4.74 2.79
CA ARG A 94 -2.94 -4.49 2.65
C ARG A 94 -3.47 -3.72 3.84
N ARG A 95 -4.36 -2.78 3.59
CA ARG A 95 -5.10 -2.09 4.63
C ARG A 95 -6.59 -2.14 4.33
N GLU A 96 -7.38 -2.43 5.36
CA GLU A 96 -8.84 -2.47 5.28
C GLU A 96 -9.42 -1.50 6.29
N ILE A 97 -10.37 -0.68 5.84
CA ILE A 97 -11.03 0.30 6.68
C ILE A 97 -12.53 0.11 6.50
N THR A 98 -13.26 -0.10 7.61
CA THR A 98 -14.71 -0.27 7.55
C THR A 98 -15.44 1.06 7.78
N ALA A 99 -16.68 1.14 7.32
CA ALA A 99 -17.52 2.31 7.53
C ALA A 99 -17.77 2.59 9.01
N SER A 100 -17.67 1.58 9.87
CA SER A 100 -17.81 1.72 11.31
C SER A 100 -16.55 2.25 12.00
N GLY A 101 -15.49 2.51 11.24
CA GLY A 101 -14.26 3.08 11.76
C GLY A 101 -13.18 2.09 12.17
N LYS A 102 -13.39 0.80 11.92
CA LYS A 102 -12.38 -0.22 12.21
C LYS A 102 -11.31 -0.21 11.12
N SER A 103 -10.06 -0.31 11.52
CA SER A 103 -8.93 -0.33 10.61
C SER A 103 -8.06 -1.54 10.89
N ARG A 104 -7.66 -2.25 9.82
CA ARG A 104 -6.79 -3.43 9.92
C ARG A 104 -5.66 -3.30 8.91
N ALA A 105 -4.50 -3.81 9.29
CA ALA A 105 -3.32 -3.86 8.42
C ALA A 105 -2.81 -5.28 8.34
N PHE A 106 -2.32 -5.65 7.15
CA PHE A 106 -1.81 -7.00 6.88
C PHE A 106 -0.52 -6.91 6.08
N VAL A 107 0.41 -7.79 6.39
CA VAL A 107 1.61 -8.01 5.56
C VAL A 107 1.65 -9.49 5.23
N ASN A 108 1.63 -9.83 3.95
CA ASN A 108 1.59 -11.21 3.46
C ASN A 108 0.50 -12.03 4.18
N ASP A 109 -0.69 -11.45 4.27
CA ASP A 109 -1.88 -12.03 4.91
C ASP A 109 -1.79 -12.20 6.43
N THR A 110 -0.72 -11.72 7.05
CA THR A 110 -0.57 -11.73 8.51
C THR A 110 -1.07 -10.41 9.07
N PRO A 111 -2.04 -10.41 9.99
CA PRO A 111 -2.47 -9.17 10.64
C PRO A 111 -1.33 -8.56 11.45
N VAL A 112 -1.11 -7.25 11.28
CA VAL A 112 -0.04 -6.53 11.96
C VAL A 112 -0.56 -5.23 12.56
N ALA A 113 0.19 -4.67 13.51
CA ALA A 113 -0.11 -3.35 14.04
C ALA A 113 0.17 -2.27 13.00
N LEU A 114 -0.51 -1.13 13.13
CA LEU A 114 -0.25 0.01 12.23
C LEU A 114 1.21 0.46 12.27
N THR A 115 1.83 0.40 13.46
CA THR A 115 3.25 0.74 13.59
C THR A 115 4.15 -0.17 12.77
N THR A 116 3.81 -1.45 12.68
CA THR A 116 4.57 -2.43 11.90
C THR A 116 4.47 -2.12 10.40
N ILE A 117 3.26 -1.92 9.89
CA ILE A 117 3.10 -1.63 8.46
C ILE A 117 3.72 -0.28 8.10
N LYS A 118 3.69 0.68 9.03
CA LYS A 118 4.30 1.98 8.82
C LYS A 118 5.82 1.86 8.68
N THR A 119 6.45 1.10 9.56
CA THR A 119 7.92 0.89 9.52
C THR A 119 8.33 0.17 8.25
N LEU A 120 7.65 -0.93 7.92
CA LEU A 120 7.94 -1.70 6.73
C LEU A 120 7.67 -0.89 5.47
N GLY A 121 6.55 -0.19 5.42
CA GLY A 121 6.19 0.65 4.29
C GLY A 121 7.19 1.76 4.04
N GLN A 122 7.67 2.40 5.10
CA GLN A 122 8.67 3.45 4.98
C GLN A 122 9.98 2.90 4.40
N THR A 123 10.39 1.70 4.83
CA THR A 123 11.57 1.04 4.30
C THR A 123 11.42 0.77 2.79
N LEU A 124 10.26 0.27 2.37
CA LEU A 124 10.00 -0.01 0.96
C LEU A 124 9.96 1.26 0.12
N ILE A 125 9.41 2.33 0.64
CA ILE A 125 9.37 3.62 -0.06
C ILE A 125 10.77 4.21 -0.19
N ASP A 126 11.60 4.13 0.84
CA ASP A 126 12.97 4.63 0.79
C ASP A 126 13.78 3.89 -0.29
N ILE A 127 13.62 2.57 -0.36
CA ILE A 127 14.27 1.75 -1.37
C ILE A 127 13.80 2.16 -2.77
N HIS A 128 12.49 2.33 -2.93
CA HIS A 128 11.89 2.70 -4.21
C HIS A 128 12.37 4.09 -4.68
N SER A 129 12.44 5.04 -3.77
CA SER A 129 12.93 6.40 -4.07
C SER A 129 14.38 6.39 -4.53
N GLN A 130 15.23 5.59 -3.88
CA GLN A 130 16.64 5.46 -4.30
C GLN A 130 16.74 4.89 -5.72
N HIS A 131 15.90 3.92 -6.05
CA HIS A 131 15.89 3.34 -7.39
C HIS A 131 15.47 4.32 -8.46
N LEU A 132 14.59 5.25 -8.13
CA LEU A 132 14.12 6.26 -9.06
C LEU A 132 14.99 7.51 -9.09
N ASN A 133 16.04 7.57 -8.30
CA ASN A 133 16.92 8.75 -8.18
C ASN A 133 16.15 10.02 -7.77
N LEU A 134 15.21 9.88 -6.91
CA LEU A 134 14.42 11.01 -6.42
C LEU A 134 15.05 11.64 -5.18
#